data_174f72fab8b7815e1e3a27a8fdfde586
#
_entry.id   174f72fab8b7815e1e3a27a8fdfde586
#
_cell.length_a   1.000
_cell.length_b   1.000
_cell.length_c   1.000
_cell.angle_alpha   90.00
_cell.angle_beta   90.00
_cell.angle_gamma   90.00
#
_symmetry.space_group_name_H-M   'P 1'
#
loop_
_entity.id
_entity.type
_entity.pdbx_description
1 polymer ?
#
loop_
_entity_poly.entity_id
_entity_poly.type
_entity_poly.pdbx_seq_one_letter_code
_entity_poly.pdbx_strand_id
1 'polypeptide(L)' 'MTMQTGTVKWVNQTKGFGFIEQEGGSDLFVHKSQVTGEINDGDTVEFEIGEGPKGPNAINVRKVE' A
#
# COMPACT_ATOMS: atom_id res chain seq x y z
N MET A 1 -11.20 7.67 10.35
CA MET A 1 -10.03 6.90 10.00
C MET A 1 -10.42 5.49 9.68
N THR A 2 -10.67 5.25 8.43
CA THR A 2 -11.18 3.98 7.97
C THR A 2 -10.09 3.26 7.19
N MET A 3 -9.82 2.02 7.58
CA MET A 3 -8.88 1.20 6.85
C MET A 3 -9.51 0.78 5.52
N GLN A 4 -8.73 0.90 4.47
CA GLN A 4 -9.12 0.45 3.15
C GLN A 4 -8.49 -0.91 2.90
N THR A 5 -9.06 -1.68 2.02
CA THR A 5 -8.49 -2.96 1.62
C THR A 5 -8.12 -2.88 0.14
N GLY A 6 -6.96 -3.39 -0.20
CA GLY A 6 -6.52 -3.40 -1.59
C GLY A 6 -5.57 -4.55 -1.84
N THR A 7 -5.11 -4.64 -3.07
CA THR A 7 -4.19 -5.68 -3.48
C THR A 7 -2.89 -5.05 -3.92
N VAL A 8 -1.78 -5.61 -3.49
CA VAL A 8 -0.46 -5.14 -3.90
C VAL A 8 -0.29 -5.40 -5.39
N LYS A 9 -0.18 -4.35 -6.16
CA LYS A 9 0.02 -4.47 -7.60
C LYS A 9 1.43 -4.93 -7.90
N TRP A 10 2.39 -4.28 -7.28
CA TRP A 10 3.79 -4.69 -7.30
C TRP A 10 4.52 -3.94 -6.19
N VAL A 11 5.62 -4.51 -5.77
CA VAL A 11 6.47 -3.88 -4.76
C VAL A 11 7.92 -4.14 -5.14
N ASN A 12 8.76 -3.11 -5.01
CA ASN A 12 10.19 -3.22 -5.25
C ASN A 12 10.90 -3.22 -3.91
N GLN A 13 11.30 -4.39 -3.46
CA GLN A 13 11.96 -4.55 -2.17
C GLN A 13 13.30 -3.82 -2.13
N THR A 14 13.98 -3.76 -3.26
CA THR A 14 15.29 -3.12 -3.34
C THR A 14 15.18 -1.61 -3.19
N LYS A 15 14.22 -1.00 -3.86
CA LYS A 15 14.01 0.44 -3.78
C LYS A 15 13.13 0.85 -2.62
N GLY A 16 12.37 -0.07 -2.08
CA GLY A 16 11.56 0.17 -0.90
C GLY A 16 10.25 0.90 -1.15
N PHE A 17 9.63 0.66 -2.29
CA PHE A 17 8.32 1.23 -2.57
C PHE A 17 7.53 0.32 -3.50
N GLY A 18 6.24 0.61 -3.61
CA GLY A 18 5.38 -0.14 -4.49
C GLY A 18 4.07 0.58 -4.68
N PHE A 19 3.13 -0.13 -5.29
CA PHE A 19 1.79 0.40 -5.52
C PHE A 19 0.76 -0.62 -5.08
N ILE A 20 -0.31 -0.11 -4.51
CA ILE A 20 -1.46 -0.91 -4.10
C ILE A 20 -2.63 -0.52 -4.98
N GLU A 21 -3.28 -1.51 -5.56
CA GLU A 21 -4.49 -1.27 -6.34
C GLU A 21 -5.67 -1.24 -5.39
N GLN A 22 -6.35 -0.10 -5.35
CA GLN A 22 -7.54 0.05 -4.54
C GLN A 22 -8.74 -0.55 -5.24
N GLU A 23 -9.74 -0.90 -4.46
CA GLU A 23 -11.05 -1.20 -4.97
C GLU A 23 -11.55 0.02 -5.71
N GLY A 24 -11.93 -0.14 -6.95
CA GLY A 24 -12.28 0.98 -7.79
C GLY A 24 -11.24 1.32 -8.84
N GLY A 25 -10.07 0.69 -8.77
CA GLY A 25 -9.08 0.73 -9.85
C GLY A 25 -8.02 1.79 -9.77
N SER A 26 -7.97 2.57 -8.70
CA SER A 26 -6.92 3.57 -8.53
C SER A 26 -5.69 2.97 -7.87
N ASP A 27 -4.52 3.30 -8.38
CA ASP A 27 -3.27 2.87 -7.75
C ASP A 27 -2.85 3.86 -6.68
N LEU A 28 -2.30 3.34 -5.60
CA LEU A 28 -1.87 4.17 -4.49
C LEU A 28 -0.42 3.87 -4.16
N PHE A 29 0.41 4.90 -4.12
CA PHE A 29 1.81 4.74 -3.79
C PHE A 29 1.98 4.29 -2.33
N VAL A 30 2.90 3.37 -2.09
CA VAL A 30 3.24 2.94 -0.73
C VAL A 30 4.76 2.89 -0.59
N HIS A 31 5.25 3.42 0.51
CA HIS A 31 6.67 3.33 0.85
C HIS A 31 6.84 2.24 1.90
N LYS A 32 7.92 1.48 1.82
CA LYS A 32 8.11 0.35 2.73
C LYS A 32 8.14 0.77 4.20
N SER A 33 8.51 2.00 4.49
CA SER A 33 8.47 2.51 5.87
C SER A 33 7.06 2.57 6.45
N GLN A 34 6.06 2.54 5.59
CA GLN A 34 4.66 2.55 6.00
C GLN A 34 4.06 1.15 6.06
N VAL A 35 4.86 0.14 5.75
CA VAL A 35 4.41 -1.25 5.73
C VAL A 35 4.87 -1.95 6.99
N THR A 36 3.94 -2.60 7.69
CA THR A 36 4.26 -3.42 8.84
C THR A 36 4.44 -4.86 8.36
N GLY A 37 5.65 -5.38 8.46
CA GLY A 37 5.98 -6.70 7.96
C GLY A 37 6.30 -6.70 6.48
N GLU A 38 6.22 -7.86 5.86
CA GLU A 38 6.53 -8.01 4.44
C GLU A 38 5.27 -8.19 3.63
N ILE A 39 5.25 -7.54 2.47
CA ILE A 39 4.20 -7.74 1.49
C ILE A 39 4.85 -8.11 0.16
N ASN A 40 4.10 -8.83 -0.66
CA ASN A 40 4.56 -9.28 -1.97
C ASN A 40 3.50 -8.95 -3.01
N ASP A 41 3.89 -9.03 -4.27
CA ASP A 41 2.97 -8.81 -5.37
C ASP A 41 1.75 -9.73 -5.23
N GLY A 42 0.57 -9.15 -5.36
CA GLY A 42 -0.67 -9.92 -5.29
C GLY A 42 -1.23 -10.12 -3.89
N ASP A 43 -0.54 -9.67 -2.85
CA ASP A 43 -1.03 -9.80 -1.48
C ASP A 43 -2.19 -8.85 -1.23
N THR A 44 -3.12 -9.29 -0.40
CA THR A 44 -4.21 -8.44 0.06
C THR A 44 -3.75 -7.72 1.33
N VAL A 45 -3.93 -6.41 1.34
CA VAL A 45 -3.46 -5.58 2.45
C VAL A 45 -4.55 -4.63 2.91
N GLU A 46 -4.43 -4.21 4.16
CA GLU A 46 -5.22 -3.09 4.70
C GLU A 46 -4.32 -1.89 4.84
N PHE A 47 -4.87 -0.73 4.63
CA PHE A 47 -4.10 0.50 4.71
C PHE A 47 -5.01 1.69 4.96
N GLU A 48 -4.40 2.80 5.37
CA GLU A 48 -5.08 4.07 5.46
C GLU A 48 -4.55 4.97 4.35
N ILE A 49 -5.38 5.92 3.92
CA ILE A 49 -4.95 6.88 2.92
C ILE A 49 -4.41 8.11 3.62
N GLY A 50 -3.16 8.43 3.33
CA GLY A 50 -2.54 9.64 3.83
C GLY A 50 -2.21 10.58 2.70
N GLU A 51 -1.82 11.78 3.04
CA GLU A 51 -1.38 12.75 2.06
C GLU A 51 0.12 12.94 2.15
N GLY A 52 0.79 12.79 1.03
CA GLY A 52 2.22 13.00 0.94
C GLY A 52 2.54 14.14 0.00
N PRO A 53 3.83 14.47 -0.15
CA PRO A 53 4.26 15.56 -1.03
C PRO A 53 3.83 15.39 -2.47
N LYS A 54 3.63 14.16 -2.91
CA LYS A 54 3.26 13.86 -4.29
C LYS A 54 1.79 13.49 -4.44
N GLY A 55 1.00 13.65 -3.38
CA GLY A 55 -0.41 13.32 -3.40
C GLY A 55 -0.75 12.19 -2.45
N PRO A 56 -1.92 11.57 -2.59
CA PRO A 56 -2.34 10.51 -1.69
C PRO A 56 -1.40 9.31 -1.74
N ASN A 57 -1.17 8.70 -0.59
CA ASN A 57 -0.38 7.49 -0.50
C ASN A 57 -0.97 6.56 0.56
N ALA A 58 -0.55 5.30 0.53
CA ALA A 58 -0.96 4.32 1.53
C ALA A 58 -0.04 4.44 2.74
N ILE A 59 -0.66 4.47 3.92
CA ILE A 59 0.07 4.49 5.18
C ILE A 59 -0.48 3.40 6.09
N ASN A 60 0.31 3.02 7.09
CA ASN A 60 -0.06 1.98 8.04
C ASN A 60 -0.52 0.69 7.34
N VAL A 61 0.23 0.31 6.32
CA VAL A 61 -0.10 -0.85 5.50
C VAL A 61 0.25 -2.13 6.23
N ARG A 62 -0.66 -3.09 6.20
CA ARG A 62 -0.39 -4.41 6.76
C ARG A 62 -1.10 -5.46 5.93
N LYS A 63 -0.50 -6.65 5.91
CA LYS A 63 -1.06 -7.77 5.19
C LYS A 63 -2.30 -8.30 5.90
N VAL A 64 -3.31 -8.58 5.14
CA VAL A 64 -4.53 -9.23 5.62
C VAL A 64 -4.44 -10.71 5.29
N GLU A 65 -4.71 -11.53 6.26
CA GLU A 65 -4.74 -12.98 6.07
C GLU A 65 -6.12 -13.51 5.75
#